data_561b1fdcb2a516e68ebdf40e4e4c6fb6
#
_entry.id   561b1fdcb2a516e68ebdf40e4e4c6fb6
#
_cell.length_a   1.000
_cell.length_b   1.000
_cell.length_c   1.000
_cell.angle_alpha   90.00
_cell.angle_beta   90.00
_cell.angle_gamma   90.00
#
_symmetry.space_group_name_H-M   'P 1'
#
loop_
_entity.id
_entity.type
_entity.pdbx_description
1 polymer ?
#
loop_
_entity_poly.entity_id
_entity_poly.type
_entity_poly.pdbx_seq_one_letter_code
_entity_poly.pdbx_strand_id
1 'polypeptide(L)'
;MEQQHKVFCLIGKSASGKDTLYRKIRERAEKDGTALFLREVVPYTTRPIRTGEQNGVTYFFETDQEFEDARKAGRVIESRDYNTVHGIWHYYTKDDGQIRLEEGSSLVIGTLESYCSFVRYFGPEKVVPFYIELEDGVRLQRALDREKQQEHPRYAELCRRFLADEQDFSEEKLREAGIIRRYVNEDADRCAEEVWKELCRRLDLNR
;
A
#
# COMPACT_ATOMS: atom_id res chain seq x y z
N MET A 1 -11.21 -27.61 5.26
CA MET A 1 -10.75 -26.44 6.04
C MET A 1 -11.29 -25.21 5.31
N GLU A 2 -12.00 -24.31 6.00
CA GLU A 2 -12.42 -23.05 5.38
C GLU A 2 -11.19 -22.26 4.96
N GLN A 3 -11.16 -21.79 3.73
CA GLN A 3 -10.07 -20.98 3.20
C GLN A 3 -10.07 -19.64 3.95
N GLN A 4 -9.03 -19.39 4.75
CA GLN A 4 -8.91 -18.14 5.49
C GLN A 4 -8.39 -17.05 4.58
N HIS A 5 -9.26 -16.17 4.15
CA HIS A 5 -8.87 -14.99 3.37
C HIS A 5 -8.11 -13.95 4.21
N LYS A 6 -7.25 -13.18 3.57
CA LYS A 6 -6.28 -12.26 4.20
C LYS A 6 -6.29 -10.89 3.52
N VAL A 7 -5.86 -9.89 4.26
CA VAL A 7 -5.40 -8.61 3.69
C VAL A 7 -3.89 -8.70 3.52
N PHE A 8 -3.42 -8.66 2.29
CA PHE A 8 -2.01 -8.62 1.94
C PHE A 8 -1.56 -7.16 1.78
N CYS A 9 -0.61 -6.72 2.60
CA CYS A 9 -0.13 -5.36 2.60
C CYS A 9 1.27 -5.27 1.97
N LEU A 10 1.39 -4.68 0.77
CA LEU A 10 2.68 -4.29 0.21
C LEU A 10 3.12 -2.99 0.88
N ILE A 11 4.10 -3.08 1.77
CA ILE A 11 4.63 -1.94 2.51
C ILE A 11 6.11 -1.71 2.20
N GLY A 12 6.60 -0.51 2.44
CA GLY A 12 8.01 -0.15 2.25
C GLY A 12 8.19 1.34 2.00
N LYS A 13 9.42 1.79 2.06
CA LYS A 13 9.81 3.18 1.86
C LYS A 13 9.45 3.70 0.45
N SER A 14 9.38 5.01 0.26
CA SER A 14 9.15 5.64 -1.05
C SER A 14 10.20 5.19 -2.06
N ALA A 15 9.81 5.02 -3.32
CA ALA A 15 10.66 4.54 -4.41
C ALA A 15 11.25 3.13 -4.24
N SER A 16 10.77 2.32 -3.27
CA SER A 16 11.13 0.90 -3.16
C SER A 16 10.55 0.01 -4.27
N GLY A 17 9.62 0.55 -5.10
CA GLY A 17 9.03 -0.15 -6.23
C GLY A 17 7.72 -0.88 -5.95
N LYS A 18 7.04 -0.61 -4.82
CA LYS A 18 5.76 -1.23 -4.44
C LYS A 18 4.70 -1.17 -5.54
N ASP A 19 4.54 0.00 -6.18
CA ASP A 19 3.53 0.18 -7.23
C ASP A 19 3.81 -0.72 -8.44
N THR A 20 5.08 -0.87 -8.82
CA THR A 20 5.48 -1.78 -9.89
C THR A 20 5.20 -3.24 -9.53
N LEU A 21 5.53 -3.64 -8.30
CA LEU A 21 5.26 -5.00 -7.81
C LEU A 21 3.75 -5.26 -7.71
N TYR A 22 2.99 -4.31 -7.20
CA TYR A 22 1.53 -4.40 -7.13
C TYR A 22 0.93 -4.71 -8.52
N ARG A 23 1.30 -3.90 -9.52
CA ARG A 23 0.83 -4.09 -10.90
C ARG A 23 1.22 -5.46 -11.44
N LYS A 24 2.50 -5.90 -11.28
CA LYS A 24 2.96 -7.22 -11.72
C LYS A 24 2.18 -8.36 -11.06
N ILE A 25 1.91 -8.27 -9.76
CA ILE A 25 1.13 -9.26 -9.02
C ILE A 25 -0.31 -9.29 -9.52
N ARG A 26 -0.93 -8.13 -9.77
CA ARG A 26 -2.29 -8.03 -10.31
C ARG A 26 -2.39 -8.64 -11.71
N GLU A 27 -1.49 -8.25 -12.63
CA GLU A 27 -1.43 -8.81 -13.98
C GLU A 27 -1.26 -10.33 -13.97
N ARG A 28 -0.50 -10.86 -13.03
CA ARG A 28 -0.31 -12.30 -12.87
C ARG A 28 -1.56 -12.97 -12.32
N ALA A 29 -2.19 -12.40 -11.30
CA ALA A 29 -3.44 -12.92 -10.74
C ALA A 29 -4.55 -13.03 -11.79
N GLU A 30 -4.62 -12.06 -12.70
CA GLU A 30 -5.56 -12.09 -13.84
C GLU A 30 -5.25 -13.25 -14.81
N LYS A 31 -3.97 -13.40 -15.18
CA LYS A 31 -3.52 -14.48 -16.09
C LYS A 31 -3.75 -15.88 -15.51
N ASP A 32 -3.49 -16.04 -14.22
CA ASP A 32 -3.61 -17.34 -13.54
C ASP A 32 -5.04 -17.62 -13.08
N GLY A 33 -5.99 -16.71 -13.30
CA GLY A 33 -7.39 -16.84 -12.88
C GLY A 33 -7.61 -16.72 -11.36
N THR A 34 -6.60 -16.21 -10.64
CA THR A 34 -6.66 -16.02 -9.17
C THR A 34 -7.15 -14.62 -8.77
N ALA A 35 -7.38 -13.74 -9.74
CA ALA A 35 -7.86 -12.37 -9.50
C ALA A 35 -9.22 -12.33 -8.75
N LEU A 36 -10.05 -13.36 -8.91
CA LEU A 36 -11.33 -13.50 -8.20
C LEU A 36 -11.14 -13.65 -6.68
N PHE A 37 -9.98 -14.19 -6.25
CA PHE A 37 -9.66 -14.41 -4.85
C PHE A 37 -8.74 -13.33 -4.27
N LEU A 38 -8.22 -12.42 -5.11
CA LEU A 38 -7.33 -11.32 -4.72
C LEU A 38 -7.90 -9.99 -5.22
N ARG A 39 -8.73 -9.37 -4.39
CA ARG A 39 -9.45 -8.14 -4.73
C ARG A 39 -8.52 -6.92 -4.64
N GLU A 40 -8.74 -5.99 -5.54
CA GLU A 40 -8.15 -4.65 -5.47
C GLU A 40 -8.92 -3.79 -4.48
N VAL A 41 -8.22 -2.92 -3.79
CA VAL A 41 -8.82 -1.93 -2.89
C VAL A 41 -8.41 -0.55 -3.38
N VAL A 42 -9.39 0.24 -3.76
CA VAL A 42 -9.19 1.63 -4.18
C VAL A 42 -9.27 2.53 -2.96
N PRO A 43 -8.19 3.22 -2.58
CA PRO A 43 -8.19 4.10 -1.40
C PRO A 43 -8.97 5.39 -1.66
N TYR A 44 -9.25 6.11 -0.60
CA TYR A 44 -9.94 7.41 -0.59
C TYR A 44 -8.96 8.56 -0.39
N THR A 45 -9.34 9.74 -0.88
CA THR A 45 -8.59 10.98 -0.60
C THR A 45 -9.48 12.21 -0.65
N THR A 46 -9.16 13.21 0.19
CA THR A 46 -9.85 14.52 0.16
C THR A 46 -9.14 15.54 -0.73
N ARG A 47 -7.97 15.20 -1.30
CA ARG A 47 -7.35 16.11 -2.27
C ARG A 47 -8.15 16.19 -3.57
N PRO A 48 -8.07 17.33 -4.27
CA PRO A 48 -8.67 17.45 -5.60
C PRO A 48 -8.10 16.43 -6.59
N ILE A 49 -8.96 15.93 -7.48
CA ILE A 49 -8.58 15.06 -8.60
C ILE A 49 -7.62 15.81 -9.55
N ARG A 50 -6.62 15.11 -10.05
CA ARG A 50 -5.62 15.65 -10.99
C ARG A 50 -5.95 15.23 -12.42
N THR A 51 -5.40 15.97 -13.39
CA THR A 51 -5.49 15.60 -14.80
C THR A 51 -4.96 14.16 -15.03
N GLY A 52 -5.76 13.35 -15.72
CA GLY A 52 -5.44 11.95 -15.99
C GLY A 52 -5.85 10.96 -14.91
N GLU A 53 -6.35 11.43 -13.76
CA GLU A 53 -6.92 10.54 -12.73
C GLU A 53 -8.41 10.32 -12.96
N GLN A 54 -8.90 9.18 -12.49
CA GLN A 54 -10.32 8.83 -12.61
C GLN A 54 -10.85 8.39 -11.25
N ASN A 55 -12.00 8.94 -10.85
CA ASN A 55 -12.68 8.60 -9.60
C ASN A 55 -13.10 7.12 -9.59
N GLY A 56 -12.80 6.44 -8.48
CA GLY A 56 -13.06 5.01 -8.32
C GLY A 56 -12.03 4.09 -9.02
N VAL A 57 -10.99 4.67 -9.63
CA VAL A 57 -9.87 3.92 -10.24
C VAL A 57 -8.56 4.23 -9.53
N THR A 58 -8.15 5.49 -9.50
CA THR A 58 -6.92 5.90 -8.79
C THR A 58 -7.20 6.09 -7.30
N TYR A 59 -8.27 6.80 -7.01
CA TYR A 59 -8.84 7.05 -5.69
C TYR A 59 -10.34 7.23 -5.79
N PHE A 60 -11.06 7.04 -4.69
CA PHE A 60 -12.32 7.70 -4.47
C PHE A 60 -12.04 9.10 -3.92
N PHE A 61 -12.48 10.14 -4.66
CA PHE A 61 -12.27 11.53 -4.26
C PHE A 61 -13.49 11.99 -3.47
N GLU A 62 -13.27 12.26 -2.20
CA GLU A 62 -14.30 12.69 -1.23
C GLU A 62 -13.97 14.07 -0.65
N THR A 63 -14.93 14.69 0.00
CA THR A 63 -14.76 15.93 0.75
C THR A 63 -14.22 15.66 2.15
N ASP A 64 -13.66 16.69 2.81
CA ASP A 64 -13.24 16.59 4.22
C ASP A 64 -14.43 16.24 5.13
N GLN A 65 -15.66 16.70 4.80
CA GLN A 65 -16.86 16.37 5.56
C GLN A 65 -17.20 14.87 5.47
N GLU A 66 -17.12 14.28 4.27
CA GLU A 66 -17.35 12.83 4.07
C GLU A 66 -16.32 11.98 4.81
N PHE A 67 -15.05 12.42 4.82
CA PHE A 67 -13.99 11.79 5.65
C PHE A 67 -14.32 11.85 7.12
N GLU A 68 -14.68 13.03 7.66
CA GLU A 68 -15.02 13.20 9.07
C GLU A 68 -16.26 12.39 9.48
N ASP A 69 -17.26 12.29 8.61
CA ASP A 69 -18.45 11.48 8.86
C ASP A 69 -18.12 9.97 8.86
N ALA A 70 -17.26 9.52 7.95
CA ALA A 70 -16.75 8.15 7.94
C ALA A 70 -15.93 7.84 9.20
N ARG A 71 -15.09 8.80 9.64
CA ARG A 71 -14.27 8.69 10.86
C ARG A 71 -15.14 8.60 12.11
N LYS A 72 -16.11 9.49 12.27
CA LYS A 72 -17.06 9.48 13.40
C LYS A 72 -17.90 8.21 13.46
N ALA A 73 -18.24 7.66 12.30
CA ALA A 73 -18.97 6.39 12.19
C ALA A 73 -18.09 5.15 12.42
N GLY A 74 -16.78 5.30 12.71
CA GLY A 74 -15.84 4.19 12.91
C GLY A 74 -15.55 3.38 11.66
N ARG A 75 -15.80 3.93 10.45
CA ARG A 75 -15.62 3.24 9.18
C ARG A 75 -14.25 3.47 8.53
N VAL A 76 -13.40 4.32 9.11
CA VAL A 76 -12.03 4.51 8.62
C VAL A 76 -11.13 3.42 9.19
N ILE A 77 -10.59 2.58 8.32
CA ILE A 77 -9.68 1.48 8.67
C ILE A 77 -8.28 2.03 8.95
N GLU A 78 -7.79 2.90 8.06
CA GLU A 78 -6.51 3.60 8.20
C GLU A 78 -6.61 4.98 7.55
N SER A 79 -5.83 5.94 8.04
CA SER A 79 -5.72 7.27 7.42
C SER A 79 -4.34 7.85 7.61
N ARG A 80 -3.94 8.70 6.67
CA ARG A 80 -2.69 9.48 6.69
C ARG A 80 -2.98 10.90 6.25
N ASP A 81 -2.42 11.85 6.99
CA ASP A 81 -2.66 13.27 6.80
C ASP A 81 -1.41 13.93 6.21
N TYR A 82 -1.62 14.75 5.20
CA TYR A 82 -0.56 15.51 4.57
C TYR A 82 -0.87 17.00 4.65
N ASN A 83 -0.06 17.74 5.42
CA ASN A 83 -0.13 19.20 5.49
C ASN A 83 0.37 19.78 4.15
N THR A 84 -0.49 20.50 3.46
CA THR A 84 -0.15 21.18 2.21
C THR A 84 -0.44 22.67 2.28
N VAL A 85 0.01 23.43 1.29
CA VAL A 85 -0.32 24.87 1.15
C VAL A 85 -1.83 25.13 0.91
N HIS A 86 -2.59 24.08 0.59
CA HIS A 86 -4.04 24.14 0.36
C HIS A 86 -4.86 23.55 1.50
N GLY A 87 -4.22 23.27 2.65
CA GLY A 87 -4.84 22.61 3.79
C GLY A 87 -4.34 21.18 3.98
N ILE A 88 -5.01 20.43 4.85
CA ILE A 88 -4.69 19.03 5.12
C ILE A 88 -5.41 18.17 4.08
N TRP A 89 -4.68 17.28 3.45
CA TRP A 89 -5.25 16.24 2.60
C TRP A 89 -5.19 14.90 3.31
N HIS A 90 -6.34 14.23 3.38
CA HIS A 90 -6.48 12.91 3.95
C HIS A 90 -6.38 11.85 2.84
N TYR A 91 -5.64 10.77 3.13
CA TYR A 91 -5.62 9.55 2.32
C TYR A 91 -5.99 8.42 3.25
N TYR A 92 -6.98 7.63 2.91
CA TYR A 92 -7.53 6.64 3.82
C TYR A 92 -8.17 5.46 3.11
N THR A 93 -8.36 4.39 3.86
CA THR A 93 -9.14 3.23 3.46
C THR A 93 -10.36 3.13 4.36
N LYS A 94 -11.52 2.93 3.75
CA LYS A 94 -12.81 2.90 4.42
C LYS A 94 -13.41 1.50 4.40
N ASP A 95 -14.10 1.12 5.48
CA ASP A 95 -14.95 -0.07 5.52
C ASP A 95 -16.28 0.25 4.82
N ASP A 96 -16.30 -0.02 3.53
CA ASP A 96 -17.40 0.21 2.60
C ASP A 96 -17.76 -1.05 1.80
N GLY A 97 -17.20 -2.19 2.22
CA GLY A 97 -17.41 -3.47 1.57
C GLY A 97 -16.44 -3.79 0.42
N GLN A 98 -15.38 -2.98 0.18
CA GLN A 98 -14.31 -3.37 -0.73
C GLN A 98 -13.49 -4.55 -0.18
N ILE A 99 -13.25 -4.57 1.13
CA ILE A 99 -12.54 -5.64 1.83
C ILE A 99 -13.57 -6.57 2.49
N ARG A 100 -13.83 -7.71 1.87
CA ARG A 100 -14.75 -8.74 2.36
C ARG A 100 -14.01 -10.05 2.50
N LEU A 101 -13.49 -10.30 3.71
CA LEU A 101 -12.68 -11.50 3.97
C LEU A 101 -13.49 -12.79 4.01
N GLU A 102 -14.82 -12.73 3.98
CA GLU A 102 -15.72 -13.86 3.75
C GLU A 102 -15.80 -14.27 2.29
N GLU A 103 -15.45 -13.37 1.35
CA GLU A 103 -15.58 -13.62 -0.09
C GLU A 103 -14.23 -13.74 -0.81
N GLY A 104 -13.15 -13.20 -0.23
CA GLY A 104 -11.83 -13.21 -0.87
C GLY A 104 -10.79 -12.45 -0.09
N SER A 105 -9.54 -12.60 -0.49
CA SER A 105 -8.41 -11.82 0.03
C SER A 105 -8.30 -10.48 -0.69
N SER A 106 -7.62 -9.54 -0.06
CA SER A 106 -7.38 -8.21 -0.65
C SER A 106 -5.89 -7.90 -0.69
N LEU A 107 -5.46 -7.14 -1.71
CA LEU A 107 -4.10 -6.63 -1.84
C LEU A 107 -4.13 -5.11 -1.75
N VAL A 108 -3.36 -4.56 -0.81
CA VAL A 108 -3.26 -3.11 -0.57
C VAL A 108 -1.81 -2.65 -0.61
N ILE A 109 -1.60 -1.38 -0.94
CA ILE A 109 -0.31 -0.70 -0.83
C ILE A 109 -0.38 0.28 0.32
N GLY A 110 0.64 0.29 1.18
CA GLY A 110 0.65 1.20 2.32
C GLY A 110 2.03 1.51 2.88
N THR A 111 2.01 2.21 4.00
CA THR A 111 3.13 2.43 4.89
C THR A 111 3.12 1.40 6.02
N LEU A 112 4.15 1.44 6.89
CA LEU A 112 4.15 0.63 8.11
C LEU A 112 2.98 0.99 9.04
N GLU A 113 2.65 2.29 9.14
CA GLU A 113 1.52 2.79 9.92
C GLU A 113 0.18 2.26 9.39
N SER A 114 -0.02 2.27 8.05
CA SER A 114 -1.20 1.68 7.42
C SER A 114 -1.32 0.20 7.76
N TYR A 115 -0.22 -0.56 7.65
CA TYR A 115 -0.21 -1.98 8.03
C TYR A 115 -0.62 -2.19 9.49
N CYS A 116 -0.06 -1.43 10.41
CA CYS A 116 -0.42 -1.50 11.84
C CYS A 116 -1.91 -1.17 12.06
N SER A 117 -2.48 -0.26 11.27
CA SER A 117 -3.89 0.08 11.33
C SER A 117 -4.78 -1.06 10.80
N PHE A 118 -4.40 -1.69 9.68
CA PHE A 118 -5.07 -2.91 9.20
C PHE A 118 -5.02 -4.04 10.22
N VAL A 119 -3.87 -4.24 10.89
CA VAL A 119 -3.72 -5.24 11.97
C VAL A 119 -4.65 -4.94 13.15
N ARG A 120 -4.77 -3.67 13.55
CA ARG A 120 -5.71 -3.26 14.64
C ARG A 120 -7.16 -3.51 14.26
N TYR A 121 -7.52 -3.31 12.98
CA TYR A 121 -8.89 -3.42 12.51
C TYR A 121 -9.32 -4.88 12.27
N PHE A 122 -8.52 -5.67 11.56
CA PHE A 122 -8.87 -7.03 11.14
C PHE A 122 -8.33 -8.14 12.05
N GLY A 123 -7.37 -7.83 12.93
CA GLY A 123 -6.61 -8.81 13.72
C GLY A 123 -5.33 -9.29 13.03
N PRO A 124 -4.28 -9.62 13.82
CA PRO A 124 -2.95 -9.96 13.28
C PRO A 124 -2.94 -11.25 12.45
N GLU A 125 -3.87 -12.16 12.68
CA GLU A 125 -4.00 -13.42 11.95
C GLU A 125 -4.55 -13.23 10.52
N LYS A 126 -5.23 -12.10 10.25
CA LYS A 126 -5.84 -11.80 8.95
C LYS A 126 -5.03 -10.85 8.07
N VAL A 127 -3.95 -10.26 8.58
CA VAL A 127 -3.16 -9.27 7.84
C VAL A 127 -1.73 -9.77 7.64
N VAL A 128 -1.30 -9.83 6.39
CA VAL A 128 0.02 -10.36 6.01
C VAL A 128 0.86 -9.24 5.38
N PRO A 129 2.00 -8.85 5.98
CA PRO A 129 2.88 -7.86 5.42
C PRO A 129 3.81 -8.46 4.37
N PHE A 130 4.01 -7.73 3.28
CA PHE A 130 5.10 -7.89 2.33
C PHE A 130 5.95 -6.62 2.39
N TYR A 131 7.01 -6.64 3.19
CA TYR A 131 7.92 -5.50 3.31
C TYR A 131 8.91 -5.50 2.16
N ILE A 132 8.76 -4.51 1.27
CA ILE A 132 9.59 -4.32 0.09
C ILE A 132 10.76 -3.41 0.47
N GLU A 133 11.93 -3.98 0.50
CA GLU A 133 13.17 -3.32 0.84
C GLU A 133 13.99 -3.00 -0.41
N LEU A 134 14.69 -1.89 -0.39
CA LEU A 134 15.66 -1.51 -1.42
C LEU A 134 16.72 -0.64 -0.75
N GLU A 135 17.97 -0.85 -1.14
CA GLU A 135 19.10 -0.05 -0.65
C GLU A 135 18.83 1.46 -0.87
N ASP A 136 19.16 2.26 0.14
CA ASP A 136 18.73 3.66 0.21
C ASP A 136 19.32 4.55 -0.89
N GLY A 137 20.57 4.31 -1.31
CA GLY A 137 21.17 5.03 -2.43
C GLY A 137 20.48 4.75 -3.75
N VAL A 138 20.12 3.47 -4.00
CA VAL A 138 19.37 3.07 -5.20
C VAL A 138 17.96 3.68 -5.16
N ARG A 139 17.32 3.66 -4.01
CA ARG A 139 16.01 4.23 -3.77
C ARG A 139 15.99 5.75 -4.01
N LEU A 140 17.00 6.45 -3.46
CA LEU A 140 17.17 7.89 -3.65
C LEU A 140 17.42 8.24 -5.12
N GLN A 141 18.27 7.47 -5.81
CA GLN A 141 18.52 7.67 -7.24
C GLN A 141 17.25 7.49 -8.08
N ARG A 142 16.48 6.41 -7.84
CA ARG A 142 15.18 6.19 -8.52
C ARG A 142 14.20 7.33 -8.28
N ALA A 143 14.14 7.84 -7.05
CA ALA A 143 13.28 8.97 -6.71
C ALA A 143 13.72 10.25 -7.42
N LEU A 144 15.03 10.53 -7.45
CA LEU A 144 15.61 11.69 -8.14
C LEU A 144 15.38 11.65 -9.65
N ASP A 145 15.59 10.50 -10.28
CA ASP A 145 15.40 10.34 -11.73
C ASP A 145 13.93 10.52 -12.13
N ARG A 146 12.99 10.02 -11.32
CA ARG A 146 11.57 10.27 -11.51
C ARG A 146 11.20 11.74 -11.33
N GLU A 147 11.79 12.41 -10.33
CA GLU A 147 11.52 13.82 -10.04
C GLU A 147 12.03 14.74 -11.16
N LYS A 148 13.18 14.43 -11.75
CA LYS A 148 13.74 15.16 -12.92
C LYS A 148 12.82 15.14 -14.15
N GLN A 149 11.97 14.12 -14.28
CA GLN A 149 11.04 13.97 -15.40
C GLN A 149 9.73 14.75 -15.20
N GLN A 150 9.52 15.35 -14.02
CA GLN A 150 8.35 16.18 -13.76
C GLN A 150 8.50 17.56 -14.39
N GLU A 151 7.40 18.14 -14.86
CA GLU A 151 7.36 19.50 -15.39
C GLU A 151 7.82 20.53 -14.35
N HIS A 152 7.46 20.28 -13.07
CA HIS A 152 7.85 21.10 -11.91
C HIS A 152 8.47 20.25 -10.81
N PRO A 153 9.79 19.96 -10.88
CA PRO A 153 10.48 19.12 -9.89
C PRO A 153 10.42 19.70 -8.47
N ARG A 154 10.14 18.85 -7.49
CA ARG A 154 9.99 19.20 -6.06
C ARG A 154 11.03 18.47 -5.20
N TYR A 155 12.30 18.79 -5.41
CA TYR A 155 13.42 18.12 -4.74
C TYR A 155 13.37 18.23 -3.21
N ALA A 156 12.92 19.36 -2.65
CA ALA A 156 12.76 19.52 -1.20
C ALA A 156 11.74 18.52 -0.62
N GLU A 157 10.62 18.30 -1.33
CA GLU A 157 9.61 17.32 -0.92
C GLU A 157 10.11 15.88 -1.07
N LEU A 158 10.92 15.59 -2.08
CA LEU A 158 11.61 14.31 -2.23
C LEU A 158 12.48 14.03 -1.00
N CYS A 159 13.36 14.99 -0.64
CA CYS A 159 14.25 14.86 0.53
C CYS A 159 13.46 14.72 1.83
N ARG A 160 12.40 15.52 2.01
CA ARG A 160 11.53 15.43 3.18
C ARG A 160 10.93 14.02 3.33
N ARG A 161 10.39 13.46 2.24
CA ARG A 161 9.83 12.10 2.25
C ARG A 161 10.88 11.04 2.51
N PHE A 162 12.07 11.19 1.93
CA PHE A 162 13.18 10.27 2.18
C PHE A 162 13.52 10.19 3.66
N LEU A 163 13.68 11.36 4.33
CA LEU A 163 13.98 11.42 5.76
C LEU A 163 12.82 10.91 6.64
N ALA A 164 11.58 11.18 6.26
CA ALA A 164 10.41 10.64 6.96
C ALA A 164 10.38 9.11 6.88
N ASP A 165 10.64 8.54 5.69
CA ASP A 165 10.71 7.09 5.51
C ASP A 165 11.75 6.42 6.43
N GLU A 166 12.92 7.08 6.67
CA GLU A 166 13.95 6.56 7.57
C GLU A 166 13.43 6.43 9.02
N GLN A 167 12.62 7.38 9.45
CA GLN A 167 12.00 7.37 10.77
C GLN A 167 10.83 6.38 10.84
N ASP A 168 10.00 6.33 9.79
CA ASP A 168 8.79 5.52 9.77
C ASP A 168 9.07 4.03 9.59
N PHE A 169 10.17 3.67 8.92
CA PHE A 169 10.63 2.30 8.73
C PHE A 169 11.95 2.01 9.47
N SER A 170 12.13 2.59 10.67
CA SER A 170 13.28 2.25 11.50
C SER A 170 13.24 0.77 11.92
N GLU A 171 14.42 0.17 12.15
CA GLU A 171 14.53 -1.22 12.57
C GLU A 171 13.74 -1.53 13.85
N GLU A 172 13.63 -0.56 14.73
CA GLU A 172 12.82 -0.66 15.95
C GLU A 172 11.34 -0.80 15.62
N LYS A 173 10.80 0.11 14.81
CA LYS A 173 9.38 0.08 14.40
C LYS A 173 9.03 -1.16 13.57
N LEU A 174 9.94 -1.59 12.67
CA LEU A 174 9.76 -2.82 11.92
C LEU A 174 9.66 -4.03 12.84
N ARG A 175 10.53 -4.12 13.85
CA ARG A 175 10.52 -5.19 14.85
C ARG A 175 9.25 -5.15 15.71
N GLU A 176 8.84 -3.97 16.18
CA GLU A 176 7.60 -3.78 16.94
C GLU A 176 6.36 -4.20 16.14
N ALA A 177 6.35 -3.92 14.84
CA ALA A 177 5.29 -4.34 13.93
C ALA A 177 5.37 -5.83 13.53
N GLY A 178 6.35 -6.58 14.02
CA GLY A 178 6.53 -8.00 13.69
C GLY A 178 7.01 -8.27 12.27
N ILE A 179 7.63 -7.28 11.61
CA ILE A 179 8.16 -7.42 10.25
C ILE A 179 9.52 -8.13 10.31
N ILE A 180 9.50 -9.43 10.01
CA ILE A 180 10.71 -10.27 10.02
C ILE A 180 11.22 -10.49 8.60
N ARG A 181 10.32 -10.80 7.66
CA ARG A 181 10.68 -11.12 6.28
C ARG A 181 10.75 -9.85 5.43
N ARG A 182 11.83 -9.74 4.66
CA ARG A 182 12.10 -8.64 3.74
C ARG A 182 12.18 -9.18 2.32
N TYR A 183 11.63 -8.45 1.38
CA TYR A 183 11.66 -8.74 -0.05
C TYR A 183 12.50 -7.69 -0.74
N VAL A 184 13.73 -8.06 -1.11
CA VAL A 184 14.71 -7.13 -1.69
C VAL A 184 14.39 -6.88 -3.16
N ASN A 185 14.10 -5.62 -3.52
CA ASN A 185 13.65 -5.23 -4.87
C ASN A 185 14.79 -4.59 -5.71
N GLU A 186 15.91 -5.29 -5.82
CA GLU A 186 16.95 -4.94 -6.80
C GLU A 186 16.49 -5.25 -8.23
N ASP A 187 15.80 -6.38 -8.40
CA ASP A 187 15.15 -6.81 -9.64
C ASP A 187 13.64 -6.99 -9.39
N ALA A 188 12.83 -6.24 -10.13
CA ALA A 188 11.39 -6.21 -9.90
C ALA A 188 10.68 -7.52 -10.32
N ASP A 189 11.18 -8.24 -11.31
CA ASP A 189 10.58 -9.50 -11.74
C ASP A 189 10.86 -10.61 -10.74
N ARG A 190 12.10 -10.69 -10.26
CA ARG A 190 12.50 -11.64 -9.22
C ARG A 190 11.75 -11.37 -7.91
N CYS A 191 11.69 -10.11 -7.48
CA CYS A 191 10.98 -9.73 -6.26
C CYS A 191 9.48 -10.03 -6.36
N ALA A 192 8.85 -9.73 -7.50
CA ALA A 192 7.44 -10.04 -7.75
C ALA A 192 7.19 -11.55 -7.71
N GLU A 193 8.10 -12.36 -8.26
CA GLU A 193 8.00 -13.83 -8.19
C GLU A 193 8.09 -14.36 -6.76
N GLU A 194 8.98 -13.82 -5.93
CA GLU A 194 9.10 -14.21 -4.53
C GLU A 194 7.86 -13.85 -3.72
N VAL A 195 7.32 -12.64 -3.91
CA VAL A 195 6.07 -12.19 -3.27
C VAL A 195 4.90 -13.05 -3.74
N TRP A 196 4.80 -13.34 -5.05
CA TRP A 196 3.75 -14.17 -5.64
C TRP A 196 3.73 -15.58 -5.07
N LYS A 197 4.89 -16.24 -4.98
CA LYS A 197 5.01 -17.58 -4.38
C LYS A 197 4.52 -17.61 -2.94
N GLU A 198 4.91 -16.62 -2.14
CA GLU A 198 4.45 -16.55 -0.75
C GLU A 198 2.94 -16.25 -0.66
N LEU A 199 2.43 -15.39 -1.53
CA LEU A 199 1.01 -15.08 -1.61
C LEU A 199 0.20 -16.34 -1.95
N CYS A 200 0.59 -17.08 -2.97
CA CYS A 200 -0.05 -18.35 -3.35
C CYS A 200 -0.01 -19.38 -2.20
N ARG A 201 1.13 -19.47 -1.51
CA ARG A 201 1.27 -20.33 -0.34
C ARG A 201 0.29 -19.95 0.79
N ARG A 202 0.08 -18.65 0.99
CA ARG A 202 -0.86 -18.12 2.01
C ARG A 202 -2.32 -18.28 1.62
N LEU A 203 -2.60 -18.35 0.33
CA LEU A 203 -3.95 -18.59 -0.21
C LEU A 203 -4.26 -20.09 -0.36
N ASP A 204 -3.36 -21.00 0.05
CA ASP A 204 -3.45 -22.45 -0.19
C ASP A 204 -3.63 -22.80 -1.68
N LEU A 205 -3.18 -21.93 -2.58
CA LEU A 205 -3.17 -22.14 -4.02
C LEU A 205 -1.91 -22.93 -4.41
N ASN A 206 -1.75 -24.11 -3.83
CA ASN A 206 -0.67 -25.04 -4.21
C ASN A 206 -0.91 -25.54 -5.64
N ARG A 207 -0.29 -24.86 -6.60
CA ARG A 207 -0.12 -25.30 -7.98
C ARG A 207 1.34 -25.34 -8.38
#